data_db25b13fc68a80f33697c64e153d9b32
#
_entry.id   db25b13fc68a80f33697c64e153d9b32
#
_cell.length_a   1.000
_cell.length_b   1.000
_cell.length_c   1.000
_cell.angle_alpha   90.00
_cell.angle_beta   90.00
_cell.angle_gamma   90.00
#
_symmetry.space_group_name_H-M   'P 1'
#
loop_
_entity.id
_entity.type
_entity.pdbx_description
1 polymer ?
#
loop_
_entity_poly.entity_id
_entity_poly.type
_entity_poly.pdbx_seq_one_letter_code
_entity_poly.pdbx_strand_id
1 'polypeptide(L)'
;NAGNNAVEKQVVFIKDTEAPNIAAVINGGMVYSENMGVVDLTSDATVAFSVSDANEDVHDFNYQLIKTVPDQLPVTADVLKTDNRVFGYTDEADYQVKVYSVDKAGNRSAERNVQFRVDKTAPELQITGTASGSTLNAGTTLTFSMTEAFWWDASGTITITRKANDSVAEATYKTIDFKPTARVTTMTETLSETGEYQVTFTGKDRAGHTAEATSYTVRIDTGKPIITLSGVSNNDKTTKQVEFQAQIEEDFYLTKSVTIQATRTYLDPTSYKEKTEDLQITGYNPTAATTLIRNTFTEDGIYKIQINCKDAAGNEDTQEVSFTIDKTKPVIDPKVMSAYEGTLTSFAWDYD
;
A
#
# COMPACT_ATOMS: atom_id res chain seq x y z
N ASN A 1 -19.24 -65.83 -86.98
CA ASN A 1 -19.72 -64.84 -86.01
C ASN A 1 -19.44 -65.39 -84.63
N ALA A 2 -18.31 -65.10 -84.05
CA ALA A 2 -18.04 -65.27 -82.63
C ALA A 2 -18.79 -64.18 -81.86
N GLY A 3 -19.82 -64.54 -81.08
CA GLY A 3 -20.58 -63.62 -80.28
C GLY A 3 -19.73 -63.09 -79.10
N ASN A 4 -19.03 -62.06 -79.37
CA ASN A 4 -18.42 -61.28 -78.30
C ASN A 4 -19.46 -60.30 -77.75
N ASN A 5 -20.08 -60.64 -76.63
CA ASN A 5 -20.87 -59.70 -75.90
C ASN A 5 -19.99 -58.62 -75.31
N ALA A 6 -20.27 -57.38 -75.68
CA ALA A 6 -19.64 -56.25 -75.00
C ALA A 6 -20.09 -56.24 -73.54
N VAL A 7 -19.18 -56.20 -72.64
CA VAL A 7 -19.50 -55.99 -71.20
C VAL A 7 -20.04 -54.56 -71.07
N GLU A 8 -21.30 -54.47 -70.63
CA GLU A 8 -21.99 -53.21 -70.37
C GLU A 8 -21.25 -52.53 -69.19
N LYS A 9 -20.60 -51.41 -69.45
CA LYS A 9 -19.97 -50.57 -68.37
C LYS A 9 -21.03 -49.55 -67.94
N GLN A 10 -21.60 -49.75 -66.75
CA GLN A 10 -22.45 -48.77 -66.12
C GLN A 10 -21.58 -47.66 -65.54
N VAL A 11 -21.81 -46.44 -65.95
CA VAL A 11 -21.16 -45.25 -65.37
C VAL A 11 -22.21 -44.55 -64.54
N VAL A 12 -22.00 -44.52 -63.22
CA VAL A 12 -22.87 -43.81 -62.28
C VAL A 12 -22.27 -42.38 -62.12
N PHE A 13 -23.07 -41.40 -62.45
CA PHE A 13 -22.76 -40.01 -62.19
C PHE A 13 -23.53 -39.58 -60.89
N ILE A 14 -22.80 -39.14 -59.90
CA ILE A 14 -23.37 -38.49 -58.73
C ILE A 14 -23.28 -36.97 -58.96
N LYS A 15 -24.42 -36.29 -58.96
CA LYS A 15 -24.45 -34.84 -58.98
C LYS A 15 -24.44 -34.36 -57.52
N ASP A 16 -23.34 -33.79 -57.11
CA ASP A 16 -23.19 -33.16 -55.78
C ASP A 16 -23.27 -31.63 -55.90
N THR A 17 -24.18 -31.02 -55.14
CA THR A 17 -24.41 -29.57 -55.06
C THR A 17 -24.35 -29.05 -53.64
N GLU A 18 -24.07 -29.92 -52.67
CA GLU A 18 -23.97 -29.56 -51.27
C GLU A 18 -22.50 -29.26 -50.92
N ALA A 19 -22.27 -28.21 -50.15
CA ALA A 19 -20.94 -27.84 -49.69
C ALA A 19 -20.63 -28.49 -48.34
N PRO A 20 -19.36 -28.82 -48.04
CA PRO A 20 -18.95 -29.34 -46.74
C PRO A 20 -19.34 -28.42 -45.61
N ASN A 21 -19.62 -28.98 -44.43
CA ASN A 21 -19.86 -28.26 -43.18
C ASN A 21 -18.66 -28.43 -42.23
N ILE A 22 -18.23 -27.35 -41.57
CA ILE A 22 -17.07 -27.35 -40.65
C ILE A 22 -17.52 -27.00 -39.25
N ALA A 23 -17.17 -27.86 -38.28
CA ALA A 23 -17.27 -27.56 -36.85
C ALA A 23 -15.87 -27.43 -36.22
N ALA A 24 -15.78 -26.63 -35.17
CA ALA A 24 -14.56 -26.41 -34.43
C ALA A 24 -14.76 -26.70 -32.92
N VAL A 25 -13.77 -27.32 -32.31
CA VAL A 25 -13.72 -27.61 -30.88
C VAL A 25 -12.39 -27.11 -30.30
N ILE A 26 -12.46 -26.35 -29.24
CA ILE A 26 -11.31 -25.83 -28.52
C ILE A 26 -11.03 -26.70 -27.28
N ASN A 27 -9.78 -27.08 -27.04
CA ASN A 27 -9.31 -27.92 -25.93
C ASN A 27 -10.13 -29.18 -25.66
N GLY A 28 -10.62 -29.82 -26.76
CA GLY A 28 -11.32 -31.11 -26.72
C GLY A 28 -12.72 -31.09 -26.11
N GLY A 29 -13.23 -29.96 -25.64
CA GLY A 29 -14.52 -29.88 -24.95
C GLY A 29 -15.40 -28.71 -25.35
N MET A 30 -14.86 -27.57 -25.71
CA MET A 30 -15.61 -26.37 -26.03
C MET A 30 -15.99 -26.35 -27.54
N VAL A 31 -17.24 -26.56 -27.86
CA VAL A 31 -17.73 -26.36 -29.23
C VAL A 31 -17.79 -24.87 -29.51
N TYR A 32 -16.97 -24.41 -30.46
CA TYR A 32 -16.89 -23.00 -30.83
C TYR A 32 -18.08 -22.56 -31.67
N SER A 33 -18.67 -21.43 -31.32
CA SER A 33 -19.69 -20.73 -32.08
C SER A 33 -19.26 -19.30 -32.36
N GLU A 34 -19.49 -18.76 -33.56
CA GLU A 34 -19.11 -17.38 -33.92
C GLU A 34 -19.73 -16.30 -33.01
N ASN A 35 -20.86 -16.62 -32.39
CA ASN A 35 -21.52 -15.72 -31.43
C ASN A 35 -20.78 -15.61 -30.08
N MET A 36 -19.80 -16.47 -29.81
CA MET A 36 -19.03 -16.45 -28.57
C MET A 36 -18.01 -15.29 -28.52
N GLY A 37 -17.69 -14.72 -29.71
CA GLY A 37 -16.61 -13.73 -29.79
C GLY A 37 -15.23 -14.34 -29.53
N VAL A 38 -14.33 -13.55 -28.92
CA VAL A 38 -13.00 -14.02 -28.52
C VAL A 38 -13.11 -14.82 -27.22
N VAL A 39 -12.61 -16.06 -27.26
CA VAL A 39 -12.55 -16.95 -26.09
C VAL A 39 -11.20 -16.79 -25.40
N ASP A 40 -11.20 -16.46 -24.12
CA ASP A 40 -9.96 -16.34 -23.32
C ASP A 40 -9.58 -17.71 -22.74
N LEU A 41 -8.31 -18.09 -22.91
CA LEU A 41 -7.76 -19.38 -22.47
C LEU A 41 -6.53 -19.11 -21.59
N THR A 42 -6.50 -19.73 -20.42
CA THR A 42 -5.46 -19.57 -19.40
C THR A 42 -4.30 -20.57 -19.55
N SER A 43 -4.31 -21.35 -20.64
CA SER A 43 -3.32 -22.37 -20.96
C SER A 43 -3.14 -22.49 -22.47
N ASP A 44 -2.19 -23.30 -22.88
CA ASP A 44 -2.03 -23.65 -24.29
C ASP A 44 -3.36 -24.11 -24.91
N ALA A 45 -3.61 -23.69 -26.12
CA ALA A 45 -4.80 -24.01 -26.85
C ALA A 45 -4.58 -25.12 -27.88
N THR A 46 -5.60 -25.97 -28.06
CA THR A 46 -5.73 -26.83 -29.24
C THR A 46 -7.08 -26.55 -29.89
N VAL A 47 -7.05 -26.38 -31.21
CA VAL A 47 -8.30 -26.27 -31.99
C VAL A 47 -8.38 -27.44 -32.96
N ALA A 48 -9.43 -28.21 -32.79
CA ALA A 48 -9.75 -29.37 -33.67
C ALA A 48 -10.92 -29.02 -34.57
N PHE A 49 -10.79 -29.32 -35.85
CA PHE A 49 -11.84 -29.15 -36.86
C PHE A 49 -12.36 -30.48 -37.30
N SER A 50 -13.68 -30.62 -37.41
CA SER A 50 -14.36 -31.70 -38.11
C SER A 50 -15.01 -31.17 -39.36
N VAL A 51 -14.90 -31.92 -40.45
CA VAL A 51 -15.52 -31.60 -41.72
C VAL A 51 -16.47 -32.74 -42.03
N SER A 52 -17.71 -32.43 -42.35
CA SER A 52 -18.73 -33.39 -42.76
C SER A 52 -19.35 -32.96 -44.10
N ASP A 53 -19.64 -33.93 -44.93
CA ASP A 53 -20.26 -33.74 -46.22
C ASP A 53 -21.28 -34.85 -46.45
N ALA A 54 -22.38 -34.55 -47.17
CA ALA A 54 -23.45 -35.52 -47.43
C ALA A 54 -22.98 -36.73 -48.25
N ASN A 55 -21.98 -36.56 -49.12
CA ASN A 55 -21.42 -37.59 -49.97
C ASN A 55 -20.06 -38.13 -49.47
N GLU A 56 -19.66 -37.77 -48.24
CA GLU A 56 -18.37 -38.13 -47.61
C GLU A 56 -17.14 -37.84 -48.50
N ASP A 57 -17.21 -36.79 -49.28
CA ASP A 57 -16.31 -36.52 -50.41
C ASP A 57 -15.41 -35.27 -50.19
N VAL A 58 -14.95 -35.04 -48.93
CA VAL A 58 -14.04 -33.93 -48.62
C VAL A 58 -12.72 -34.11 -49.31
N HIS A 59 -12.32 -33.13 -50.15
CA HIS A 59 -11.09 -33.18 -50.91
C HIS A 59 -9.99 -32.29 -50.28
N ASP A 60 -10.31 -31.03 -50.01
CA ASP A 60 -9.34 -30.03 -49.56
C ASP A 60 -9.76 -29.41 -48.26
N PHE A 61 -8.83 -29.25 -47.32
CA PHE A 61 -8.98 -28.42 -46.14
C PHE A 61 -7.93 -27.31 -46.15
N ASN A 62 -8.41 -26.09 -46.06
CA ASN A 62 -7.59 -24.90 -46.14
C ASN A 62 -7.60 -24.16 -44.80
N TYR A 63 -6.42 -23.78 -44.34
CA TYR A 63 -6.18 -23.18 -43.03
C TYR A 63 -5.38 -21.90 -43.20
N GLN A 64 -5.78 -20.83 -42.50
CA GLN A 64 -5.00 -19.58 -42.42
C GLN A 64 -5.01 -19.13 -40.98
N LEU A 65 -3.81 -18.74 -40.51
CA LEU A 65 -3.58 -18.22 -39.16
C LEU A 65 -3.29 -16.72 -39.22
N ILE A 66 -3.97 -15.95 -38.37
CA ILE A 66 -3.62 -14.58 -38.02
C ILE A 66 -3.32 -14.59 -36.54
N LYS A 67 -2.10 -14.18 -36.19
CA LYS A 67 -1.62 -14.10 -34.81
C LYS A 67 -1.24 -12.67 -34.47
N THR A 68 -1.71 -12.15 -33.34
CA THR A 68 -1.37 -10.83 -32.82
C THR A 68 -0.79 -10.98 -31.42
N VAL A 69 0.52 -10.78 -31.29
CA VAL A 69 1.18 -10.70 -30.00
C VAL A 69 0.93 -9.29 -29.43
N PRO A 70 0.71 -9.13 -28.10
CA PRO A 70 0.53 -7.82 -27.50
C PRO A 70 1.60 -6.81 -27.94
N ASP A 71 1.18 -5.59 -28.23
CA ASP A 71 2.01 -4.48 -28.74
C ASP A 71 2.69 -4.72 -30.08
N GLN A 72 2.29 -5.74 -30.85
CA GLN A 72 2.80 -6.04 -32.18
C GLN A 72 1.69 -5.96 -33.24
N LEU A 73 2.10 -5.78 -34.48
CA LEU A 73 1.16 -5.87 -35.61
C LEU A 73 0.75 -7.33 -35.85
N PRO A 74 -0.48 -7.56 -36.33
CA PRO A 74 -0.92 -8.90 -36.70
C PRO A 74 -0.02 -9.52 -37.76
N VAL A 75 0.37 -10.77 -37.56
CA VAL A 75 1.06 -11.59 -38.54
C VAL A 75 0.08 -12.55 -39.18
N THR A 76 -0.11 -12.43 -40.49
CA THR A 76 -1.00 -13.31 -41.26
C THR A 76 -0.13 -14.31 -42.02
N ALA A 77 -0.36 -15.60 -41.76
CA ALA A 77 0.26 -16.67 -42.55
C ALA A 77 -0.47 -16.87 -43.90
N ASP A 78 0.24 -17.40 -44.89
CA ASP A 78 -0.37 -17.81 -46.14
C ASP A 78 -1.40 -18.92 -45.89
N VAL A 79 -2.37 -19.07 -46.81
CA VAL A 79 -3.32 -20.16 -46.77
C VAL A 79 -2.61 -21.49 -46.98
N LEU A 80 -2.71 -22.40 -46.04
CA LEU A 80 -2.10 -23.72 -46.09
C LEU A 80 -3.17 -24.76 -46.42
N LYS A 81 -3.02 -25.48 -47.53
CA LYS A 81 -3.77 -26.70 -47.80
C LYS A 81 -3.15 -27.86 -47.01
N THR A 82 -3.93 -28.54 -46.18
CA THR A 82 -3.42 -29.55 -45.22
C THR A 82 -4.46 -30.62 -44.94
N ASP A 83 -3.97 -31.81 -44.62
CA ASP A 83 -4.81 -32.90 -44.11
C ASP A 83 -4.93 -32.84 -42.55
N ASN A 84 -4.10 -32.02 -41.90
CA ASN A 84 -4.17 -31.83 -40.47
C ASN A 84 -5.47 -31.07 -40.08
N ARG A 85 -6.11 -31.55 -39.03
CA ARG A 85 -7.35 -30.98 -38.50
C ARG A 85 -7.20 -30.51 -37.05
N VAL A 86 -6.02 -30.68 -36.42
CA VAL A 86 -5.76 -30.33 -35.03
C VAL A 86 -4.50 -29.45 -34.97
N PHE A 87 -4.67 -28.26 -34.42
CA PHE A 87 -3.58 -27.27 -34.34
C PHE A 87 -3.38 -26.84 -32.89
N GLY A 88 -2.12 -26.72 -32.47
CA GLY A 88 -1.70 -26.27 -31.15
C GLY A 88 -1.22 -24.81 -31.18
N TYR A 89 -1.50 -24.08 -30.12
CA TYR A 89 -1.13 -22.67 -29.92
C TYR A 89 -0.58 -22.48 -28.52
N THR A 90 0.68 -22.10 -28.40
CA THR A 90 1.43 -22.05 -27.14
C THR A 90 1.87 -20.65 -26.73
N ASP A 91 1.92 -19.71 -27.68
CA ASP A 91 2.33 -18.33 -27.35
C ASP A 91 1.16 -17.53 -26.77
N GLU A 92 1.45 -16.60 -25.90
CA GLU A 92 0.48 -15.60 -25.47
C GLU A 92 0.19 -14.61 -26.61
N ALA A 93 -1.01 -14.68 -27.15
CA ALA A 93 -1.44 -13.90 -28.32
C ALA A 93 -2.96 -13.96 -28.52
N ASP A 94 -3.47 -13.02 -29.31
CA ASP A 94 -4.76 -13.14 -29.97
C ASP A 94 -4.62 -13.96 -31.25
N TYR A 95 -5.49 -14.94 -31.42
CA TYR A 95 -5.51 -15.81 -32.56
C TYR A 95 -6.84 -15.69 -33.31
N GLN A 96 -6.73 -15.60 -34.65
CA GLN A 96 -7.82 -15.76 -35.55
C GLN A 96 -7.48 -16.86 -36.56
N VAL A 97 -8.25 -17.93 -36.54
CA VAL A 97 -8.06 -19.08 -37.41
C VAL A 97 -9.22 -19.13 -38.40
N LYS A 98 -8.88 -19.03 -39.68
CA LYS A 98 -9.86 -19.14 -40.78
C LYS A 98 -9.67 -20.46 -41.51
N VAL A 99 -10.74 -21.19 -41.68
CA VAL A 99 -10.71 -22.46 -42.40
C VAL A 99 -11.89 -22.56 -43.39
N TYR A 100 -11.64 -23.22 -44.50
CA TYR A 100 -12.67 -23.65 -45.42
C TYR A 100 -12.29 -24.99 -46.04
N SER A 101 -13.27 -25.74 -46.52
CA SER A 101 -13.09 -27.01 -47.19
C SER A 101 -13.72 -27.00 -48.58
N VAL A 102 -13.19 -27.80 -49.49
CA VAL A 102 -13.73 -28.01 -50.84
C VAL A 102 -13.89 -29.51 -51.05
N ASP A 103 -15.07 -29.94 -51.53
CA ASP A 103 -15.32 -31.34 -51.88
C ASP A 103 -14.73 -31.70 -53.30
N LYS A 104 -14.86 -32.97 -53.70
CA LYS A 104 -14.41 -33.41 -55.01
C LYS A 104 -15.25 -32.88 -56.16
N ALA A 105 -16.50 -32.47 -55.91
CA ALA A 105 -17.35 -31.84 -56.90
C ALA A 105 -17.03 -30.35 -57.11
N GLY A 106 -16.20 -29.76 -56.24
CA GLY A 106 -15.80 -28.35 -56.25
C GLY A 106 -16.66 -27.41 -55.44
N ASN A 107 -17.59 -27.94 -54.59
CA ASN A 107 -18.39 -27.09 -53.72
C ASN A 107 -17.53 -26.66 -52.53
N ARG A 108 -17.52 -25.35 -52.24
CA ARG A 108 -16.75 -24.76 -51.15
C ARG A 108 -17.62 -24.48 -49.95
N SER A 109 -17.20 -24.90 -48.77
CA SER A 109 -17.85 -24.56 -47.51
C SER A 109 -17.86 -23.04 -47.25
N ALA A 110 -18.78 -22.60 -46.38
CA ALA A 110 -18.61 -21.30 -45.73
C ALA A 110 -17.25 -21.25 -44.96
N GLU A 111 -16.63 -20.08 -44.91
CA GLU A 111 -15.43 -19.88 -44.09
C GLU A 111 -15.81 -19.94 -42.62
N ARG A 112 -15.12 -20.78 -41.85
CA ARG A 112 -15.22 -20.84 -40.40
C ARG A 112 -14.12 -19.98 -39.81
N ASN A 113 -14.50 -19.00 -38.98
CA ASN A 113 -13.60 -18.07 -38.29
C ASN A 113 -13.64 -18.36 -36.78
N VAL A 114 -12.53 -18.84 -36.23
CA VAL A 114 -12.35 -19.13 -34.80
C VAL A 114 -11.45 -18.08 -34.20
N GLN A 115 -11.93 -17.39 -33.15
CA GLN A 115 -11.19 -16.33 -32.46
C GLN A 115 -11.00 -16.70 -30.99
N PHE A 116 -9.78 -16.67 -30.53
CA PHE A 116 -9.45 -16.91 -29.12
C PHE A 116 -8.16 -16.19 -28.76
N ARG A 117 -7.98 -16.01 -27.45
CA ARG A 117 -6.75 -15.49 -26.83
C ARG A 117 -6.14 -16.57 -25.97
N VAL A 118 -4.83 -16.69 -26.02
CA VAL A 118 -4.04 -17.40 -25.02
C VAL A 118 -3.36 -16.37 -24.16
N ASP A 119 -3.73 -16.33 -22.88
CA ASP A 119 -3.23 -15.44 -21.85
C ASP A 119 -2.96 -16.30 -20.62
N LYS A 120 -1.70 -16.43 -20.21
CA LYS A 120 -1.25 -17.36 -19.16
C LYS A 120 -0.68 -16.64 -17.96
N THR A 121 -0.55 -15.32 -18.04
CA THR A 121 0.11 -14.52 -17.02
C THR A 121 -0.87 -13.59 -16.31
N ALA A 122 -0.68 -13.43 -15.01
CA ALA A 122 -1.42 -12.47 -14.21
C ALA A 122 -0.78 -11.07 -14.31
N PRO A 123 -1.55 -10.00 -14.11
CA PRO A 123 -1.00 -8.66 -13.98
C PRO A 123 0.06 -8.58 -12.87
N GLU A 124 1.12 -7.81 -13.10
CA GLU A 124 2.13 -7.48 -12.08
C GLU A 124 1.83 -6.12 -11.48
N LEU A 125 1.75 -6.06 -10.14
CA LEU A 125 1.40 -4.86 -9.38
C LEU A 125 2.59 -4.36 -8.56
N GLN A 126 2.76 -3.03 -8.52
CA GLN A 126 3.79 -2.40 -7.70
C GLN A 126 3.27 -1.13 -7.04
N ILE A 127 3.67 -0.89 -5.78
CA ILE A 127 3.51 0.37 -5.06
C ILE A 127 4.90 0.90 -4.73
N THR A 128 5.19 2.14 -5.15
CA THR A 128 6.47 2.82 -4.87
C THR A 128 6.22 4.19 -4.24
N GLY A 129 7.26 4.72 -3.58
CA GLY A 129 7.23 5.97 -2.84
C GLY A 129 8.32 5.97 -1.78
N THR A 130 8.00 6.40 -0.56
CA THR A 130 8.88 6.21 0.61
C THR A 130 8.96 4.73 0.97
N ALA A 131 9.88 4.32 1.82
CA ALA A 131 9.93 2.93 2.27
C ALA A 131 8.64 2.55 3.04
N SER A 132 8.09 1.35 2.77
CA SER A 132 6.93 0.85 3.51
C SER A 132 7.27 0.72 5.01
N GLY A 133 6.32 1.07 5.88
CA GLY A 133 6.53 1.13 7.33
C GLY A 133 7.16 2.43 7.83
N SER A 134 7.46 3.40 6.96
CA SER A 134 8.01 4.69 7.36
C SER A 134 7.03 5.52 8.18
N THR A 135 7.57 6.30 9.12
CA THR A 135 6.87 7.39 9.82
C THR A 135 7.45 8.72 9.36
N LEU A 136 6.60 9.64 8.91
CA LEU A 136 6.97 10.89 8.25
C LEU A 136 6.31 12.07 8.96
N ASN A 137 7.03 13.20 9.06
CA ASN A 137 6.48 14.48 9.53
C ASN A 137 5.91 15.37 8.42
N ALA A 138 5.73 14.83 7.23
CA ALA A 138 5.15 15.50 6.07
C ALA A 138 4.39 14.49 5.20
N GLY A 139 3.51 15.00 4.34
CA GLY A 139 2.81 14.17 3.36
C GLY A 139 3.75 13.45 2.38
N THR A 140 3.25 12.40 1.75
CA THR A 140 3.99 11.61 0.75
C THR A 140 3.11 11.31 -0.46
N THR A 141 3.75 11.06 -1.60
CA THR A 141 3.06 10.61 -2.82
C THR A 141 3.46 9.17 -3.12
N LEU A 142 2.47 8.32 -3.31
CA LEU A 142 2.62 6.94 -3.73
C LEU A 142 2.38 6.82 -5.23
N THR A 143 3.15 5.98 -5.89
CA THR A 143 2.98 5.63 -7.30
C THR A 143 2.58 4.16 -7.39
N PHE A 144 1.48 3.90 -8.06
CA PHE A 144 0.93 2.57 -8.35
C PHE A 144 1.26 2.24 -9.80
N SER A 145 1.75 1.04 -10.05
CA SER A 145 2.07 0.55 -11.39
C SER A 145 1.45 -0.81 -11.62
N MET A 146 0.84 -0.99 -12.77
CA MET A 146 0.39 -2.29 -13.27
C MET A 146 1.06 -2.56 -14.61
N THR A 147 1.65 -3.74 -14.74
CA THR A 147 2.19 -4.26 -15.98
C THR A 147 1.34 -5.44 -16.45
N GLU A 148 0.75 -5.33 -17.64
CA GLU A 148 -0.13 -6.35 -18.21
C GLU A 148 -0.02 -6.37 -19.74
N ALA A 149 0.16 -7.57 -20.29
CA ALA A 149 0.30 -7.76 -21.74
C ALA A 149 -0.99 -7.39 -22.48
N PHE A 150 -2.12 -7.87 -21.99
CA PHE A 150 -3.46 -7.57 -22.53
C PHE A 150 -4.16 -6.48 -21.70
N TRP A 151 -3.47 -5.38 -21.50
CA TRP A 151 -3.81 -4.28 -20.58
C TRP A 151 -5.22 -3.69 -20.77
N TRP A 152 -5.75 -3.69 -22.00
CA TRP A 152 -7.06 -3.08 -22.30
C TRP A 152 -8.26 -3.81 -21.68
N ASP A 153 -8.05 -5.05 -21.25
CA ASP A 153 -9.05 -5.89 -20.60
C ASP A 153 -8.76 -6.11 -19.08
N ALA A 154 -7.64 -5.58 -18.60
CA ALA A 154 -7.26 -5.66 -17.20
C ALA A 154 -7.92 -4.57 -16.33
N SER A 155 -8.00 -4.81 -15.04
CA SER A 155 -8.54 -3.86 -14.05
C SER A 155 -7.88 -4.06 -12.69
N GLY A 156 -7.81 -3.00 -11.90
CA GLY A 156 -7.31 -3.04 -10.53
C GLY A 156 -8.13 -2.19 -9.58
N THR A 157 -7.91 -2.39 -8.30
CA THR A 157 -8.50 -1.58 -7.23
C THR A 157 -7.44 -1.27 -6.19
N ILE A 158 -7.32 0.01 -5.84
CA ILE A 158 -6.49 0.50 -4.75
C ILE A 158 -7.42 0.83 -3.59
N THR A 159 -7.24 0.17 -2.46
CA THR A 159 -7.95 0.44 -1.22
C THR A 159 -7.00 1.05 -0.22
N ILE A 160 -7.33 2.22 0.29
CA ILE A 160 -6.58 2.94 1.31
C ILE A 160 -7.43 2.99 2.57
N THR A 161 -6.92 2.47 3.67
CA THR A 161 -7.49 2.65 4.99
C THR A 161 -6.63 3.61 5.79
N ARG A 162 -7.22 4.25 6.80
CA ARG A 162 -6.55 5.22 7.68
C ARG A 162 -7.00 5.05 9.11
N LYS A 163 -6.05 5.05 10.02
CA LYS A 163 -6.22 5.22 11.44
C LYS A 163 -5.73 6.62 11.81
N ALA A 164 -6.62 7.52 12.19
CA ALA A 164 -6.27 8.95 12.34
C ALA A 164 -5.32 9.22 13.52
N ASN A 165 -5.42 8.43 14.61
CA ASN A 165 -4.54 8.45 15.78
C ASN A 165 -4.68 7.14 16.57
N ASP A 166 -3.94 6.96 17.66
CA ASP A 166 -3.95 5.73 18.44
C ASP A 166 -5.28 5.43 19.17
N SER A 167 -6.16 6.41 19.30
CA SER A 167 -7.48 6.27 19.98
C SER A 167 -8.61 5.93 19.02
N VAL A 168 -8.39 6.00 17.69
CA VAL A 168 -9.42 5.82 16.65
C VAL A 168 -9.20 4.50 15.93
N ALA A 169 -10.28 3.78 15.63
CA ALA A 169 -10.22 2.59 14.81
C ALA A 169 -9.88 2.93 13.36
N GLU A 170 -9.24 1.98 12.67
CA GLU A 170 -8.98 2.05 11.24
C GLU A 170 -10.30 2.06 10.46
N ALA A 171 -10.39 2.87 9.42
CA ALA A 171 -11.54 2.97 8.52
C ALA A 171 -11.08 3.16 7.06
N THR A 172 -11.95 2.80 6.11
CA THR A 172 -11.69 3.08 4.71
C THR A 172 -11.59 4.59 4.48
N TYR A 173 -10.45 5.03 3.98
CA TYR A 173 -10.17 6.43 3.62
C TYR A 173 -10.53 6.70 2.16
N LYS A 174 -10.10 5.80 1.25
CA LYS A 174 -10.33 5.96 -0.18
C LYS A 174 -10.30 4.61 -0.90
N THR A 175 -11.15 4.48 -1.93
CA THR A 175 -11.08 3.37 -2.89
C THR A 175 -10.97 3.97 -4.29
N ILE A 176 -10.02 3.47 -5.10
CA ILE A 176 -9.72 4.00 -6.42
C ILE A 176 -9.74 2.84 -7.42
N ASP A 177 -10.52 2.99 -8.47
CA ASP A 177 -10.48 2.07 -9.61
C ASP A 177 -9.26 2.36 -10.46
N PHE A 178 -8.44 1.34 -10.69
CA PHE A 178 -7.27 1.41 -11.56
C PHE A 178 -7.61 0.79 -12.91
N LYS A 179 -7.52 1.59 -13.97
CA LYS A 179 -7.79 1.15 -15.35
C LYS A 179 -6.53 1.32 -16.18
N PRO A 180 -5.91 0.24 -16.64
CA PRO A 180 -4.75 0.33 -17.52
C PRO A 180 -5.08 1.05 -18.82
N THR A 181 -4.12 1.83 -19.31
CA THR A 181 -4.19 2.58 -20.58
C THR A 181 -3.03 2.23 -21.52
N ALA A 182 -2.10 1.41 -21.06
CA ALA A 182 -0.97 0.87 -21.78
C ALA A 182 -0.44 -0.37 -21.04
N ARG A 183 0.47 -1.11 -21.68
CA ARG A 183 1.11 -2.29 -21.09
C ARG A 183 1.69 -2.04 -19.70
N VAL A 184 2.30 -0.89 -19.50
CA VAL A 184 2.71 -0.38 -18.20
C VAL A 184 1.93 0.90 -17.93
N THR A 185 1.05 0.86 -16.96
CA THR A 185 0.25 2.03 -16.56
C THR A 185 0.62 2.42 -15.15
N THR A 186 0.80 3.71 -14.92
CA THR A 186 1.09 4.26 -13.59
C THR A 186 0.05 5.30 -13.19
N MET A 187 -0.19 5.40 -11.88
CA MET A 187 -1.04 6.41 -11.26
C MET A 187 -0.44 6.83 -9.93
N THR A 188 -0.67 8.07 -9.52
CA THR A 188 -0.17 8.60 -8.24
C THR A 188 -1.32 8.99 -7.32
N GLU A 189 -1.10 8.83 -6.03
CA GLU A 189 -1.97 9.32 -4.96
C GLU A 189 -1.14 9.99 -3.88
N THR A 190 -1.57 11.17 -3.42
CA THR A 190 -0.88 11.92 -2.36
C THR A 190 -1.64 11.78 -1.05
N LEU A 191 -0.94 11.36 -0.02
CA LEU A 191 -1.40 11.26 1.35
C LEU A 191 -0.80 12.45 2.11
N SER A 192 -1.64 13.31 2.71
CA SER A 192 -1.20 14.54 3.38
C SER A 192 -1.75 14.72 4.78
N GLU A 193 -2.83 14.01 5.13
CA GLU A 193 -3.42 14.10 6.46
C GLU A 193 -2.66 13.24 7.46
N THR A 194 -2.56 13.71 8.71
CA THR A 194 -2.01 12.90 9.80
C THR A 194 -2.81 11.60 9.96
N GLY A 195 -2.12 10.45 9.98
CA GLY A 195 -2.75 9.12 10.09
C GLY A 195 -1.78 7.99 9.78
N GLU A 196 -2.12 6.81 10.25
CA GLU A 196 -1.48 5.57 9.83
C GLU A 196 -2.31 4.97 8.69
N TYR A 197 -1.66 4.81 7.54
CA TYR A 197 -2.28 4.34 6.31
C TYR A 197 -1.87 2.90 6.02
N GLN A 198 -2.85 2.08 5.66
CA GLN A 198 -2.62 0.82 5.01
C GLN A 198 -3.20 0.89 3.59
N VAL A 199 -2.38 0.54 2.61
CA VAL A 199 -2.72 0.60 1.20
C VAL A 199 -2.63 -0.81 0.62
N THR A 200 -3.69 -1.24 -0.07
CA THR A 200 -3.73 -2.52 -0.76
C THR A 200 -4.05 -2.28 -2.23
N PHE A 201 -3.24 -2.85 -3.12
CA PHE A 201 -3.46 -2.82 -4.55
C PHE A 201 -3.72 -4.23 -5.06
N THR A 202 -4.88 -4.44 -5.69
CA THR A 202 -5.30 -5.70 -6.30
C THR A 202 -5.55 -5.50 -7.78
N GLY A 203 -5.41 -6.57 -8.56
CA GLY A 203 -5.61 -6.50 -10.00
C GLY A 203 -6.02 -7.86 -10.57
N LYS A 204 -6.69 -7.83 -11.73
CA LYS A 204 -7.05 -9.02 -12.50
C LYS A 204 -7.10 -8.68 -13.99
N ASP A 205 -6.86 -9.68 -14.82
CA ASP A 205 -7.11 -9.64 -16.25
C ASP A 205 -8.51 -10.18 -16.61
N ARG A 206 -8.80 -10.23 -17.89
CA ARG A 206 -10.02 -10.79 -18.43
C ARG A 206 -10.01 -12.32 -18.48
N ALA A 207 -8.83 -12.94 -18.62
CA ALA A 207 -8.71 -14.40 -18.66
C ALA A 207 -9.01 -15.05 -17.30
N GLY A 208 -9.02 -14.25 -16.23
CA GLY A 208 -9.37 -14.66 -14.87
C GLY A 208 -8.17 -14.81 -13.94
N HIS A 209 -6.94 -14.45 -14.39
CA HIS A 209 -5.80 -14.42 -13.52
C HIS A 209 -5.90 -13.23 -12.57
N THR A 210 -5.58 -13.49 -11.31
CA THR A 210 -5.56 -12.46 -10.27
C THR A 210 -4.13 -12.20 -9.88
N ALA A 211 -3.72 -10.94 -9.89
CA ALA A 211 -2.42 -10.52 -9.39
C ALA A 211 -2.28 -10.82 -7.90
N GLU A 212 -1.07 -11.10 -7.45
CA GLU A 212 -0.76 -11.10 -6.01
C GLU A 212 -1.00 -9.70 -5.45
N ALA A 213 -1.79 -9.60 -4.38
CA ALA A 213 -2.10 -8.32 -3.76
C ALA A 213 -0.84 -7.68 -3.17
N THR A 214 -0.58 -6.44 -3.56
CA THR A 214 0.54 -5.67 -3.02
C THR A 214 0.06 -4.78 -1.88
N SER A 215 0.72 -4.87 -0.72
CA SER A 215 0.41 -4.09 0.47
C SER A 215 1.52 -3.12 0.81
N TYR A 216 1.15 -1.94 1.33
CA TYR A 216 2.07 -0.88 1.71
C TYR A 216 1.52 -0.15 2.94
N THR A 217 2.39 0.23 3.87
CA THR A 217 2.01 0.99 5.06
C THR A 217 2.87 2.23 5.18
N VAL A 218 2.28 3.32 5.69
CA VAL A 218 3.00 4.55 6.03
C VAL A 218 2.24 5.30 7.11
N ARG A 219 2.96 5.90 8.05
CA ARG A 219 2.40 6.85 9.02
C ARG A 219 2.82 8.25 8.64
N ILE A 220 1.86 9.18 8.61
CA ILE A 220 2.08 10.62 8.49
C ILE A 220 1.68 11.24 9.81
N ASP A 221 2.61 11.92 10.45
CA ASP A 221 2.39 12.61 11.71
C ASP A 221 3.05 13.99 11.65
N THR A 222 2.23 15.00 11.35
CA THR A 222 2.66 16.39 11.23
C THR A 222 2.46 17.18 12.52
N GLY A 223 1.77 16.56 13.50
CA GLY A 223 1.58 17.11 14.83
C GLY A 223 2.85 17.02 15.66
N LYS A 224 2.96 17.84 16.68
CA LYS A 224 3.98 17.70 17.71
C LYS A 224 3.31 17.44 19.05
N PRO A 225 3.97 16.74 19.96
CA PRO A 225 3.49 16.64 21.34
C PRO A 225 3.22 18.01 21.94
N ILE A 226 2.24 18.11 22.84
CA ILE A 226 1.92 19.34 23.57
C ILE A 226 2.17 19.10 25.05
N ILE A 227 3.12 19.86 25.66
CA ILE A 227 3.44 19.80 27.07
C ILE A 227 2.84 21.02 27.78
N THR A 228 1.99 20.79 28.78
CA THR A 228 1.42 21.86 29.62
C THR A 228 1.88 21.67 31.06
N LEU A 229 2.51 22.71 31.62
CA LEU A 229 2.98 22.73 33.00
C LEU A 229 1.96 23.45 33.89
N SER A 230 1.79 22.98 35.14
CA SER A 230 0.92 23.57 36.13
C SER A 230 1.42 23.35 37.56
N GLY A 231 0.85 24.10 38.52
CA GLY A 231 1.21 24.03 39.93
C GLY A 231 2.34 24.96 40.34
N VAL A 232 3.12 25.47 39.37
CA VAL A 232 4.21 26.45 39.61
C VAL A 232 4.48 27.22 38.32
N SER A 233 4.88 28.47 38.45
CA SER A 233 5.32 29.32 37.34
C SER A 233 6.83 29.47 37.34
N ASN A 234 7.38 29.86 36.18
CA ASN A 234 8.82 30.06 36.10
C ASN A 234 9.28 31.23 36.98
N ASN A 235 10.36 31.01 37.73
CA ASN A 235 10.94 31.92 38.74
C ASN A 235 10.03 32.17 39.97
N ASP A 236 9.02 31.36 40.23
CA ASP A 236 8.26 31.44 41.47
C ASP A 236 9.15 31.24 42.69
N LYS A 237 8.86 32.00 43.77
CA LYS A 237 9.49 31.85 45.08
C LYS A 237 8.39 31.59 46.12
N THR A 238 8.53 30.55 46.88
CA THR A 238 7.52 30.16 47.86
C THR A 238 8.14 29.63 49.16
N THR A 239 7.43 29.82 50.27
CA THR A 239 7.71 29.17 51.55
C THR A 239 6.92 27.91 51.78
N LYS A 240 6.13 27.46 50.77
CA LYS A 240 5.26 26.27 50.85
C LYS A 240 5.83 25.19 49.96
N GLN A 241 5.35 23.96 50.19
CA GLN A 241 5.56 22.88 49.22
C GLN A 241 4.96 23.24 47.85
N VAL A 242 5.56 22.71 46.78
CA VAL A 242 5.09 22.87 45.41
C VAL A 242 4.55 21.56 44.89
N GLU A 243 3.29 21.56 44.47
CA GLU A 243 2.66 20.43 43.78
C GLU A 243 2.78 20.67 42.27
N PHE A 244 3.81 20.08 41.69
CA PHE A 244 4.10 20.19 40.27
C PHE A 244 3.29 19.18 39.47
N GLN A 245 2.74 19.60 38.32
CA GLN A 245 2.13 18.71 37.35
C GLN A 245 2.54 19.13 35.93
N ALA A 246 2.84 18.11 35.10
CA ALA A 246 2.94 18.26 33.66
C ALA A 246 1.95 17.31 32.98
N GLN A 247 1.29 17.79 31.94
CA GLN A 247 0.41 17.02 31.07
C GLN A 247 0.99 17.02 29.67
N ILE A 248 1.05 15.81 29.05
CA ILE A 248 1.54 15.64 27.70
C ILE A 248 0.45 14.97 26.87
N GLU A 249 0.06 15.59 25.79
CA GLU A 249 -0.89 15.10 24.79
C GLU A 249 -0.19 14.79 23.48
N GLU A 250 -0.55 13.67 22.86
CA GLU A 250 0.04 13.19 21.60
C GLU A 250 -0.92 12.24 20.90
N ASP A 251 -1.10 12.42 19.57
CA ASP A 251 -1.99 11.60 18.75
C ASP A 251 -1.51 10.16 18.61
N PHE A 252 -0.21 9.97 18.36
CA PHE A 252 0.43 8.65 18.29
C PHE A 252 1.23 8.35 19.56
N TYR A 253 0.54 8.36 20.69
CA TYR A 253 1.12 8.28 22.01
C TYR A 253 1.81 6.95 22.34
N LEU A 254 1.47 5.85 21.64
CA LEU A 254 2.10 4.55 21.88
C LEU A 254 3.59 4.51 21.49
N THR A 255 4.01 5.42 20.61
CA THR A 255 5.37 5.46 20.07
C THR A 255 6.16 6.69 20.50
N LYS A 256 5.56 7.58 21.32
CA LYS A 256 6.29 8.75 21.84
C LYS A 256 7.29 8.38 22.92
N SER A 257 8.33 9.20 23.06
CA SER A 257 9.32 9.13 24.13
C SER A 257 9.21 10.37 25.02
N VAL A 258 9.37 10.18 26.33
CA VAL A 258 9.36 11.27 27.32
C VAL A 258 10.63 11.19 28.14
N THR A 259 11.37 12.31 28.19
CA THR A 259 12.54 12.47 29.05
C THR A 259 12.34 13.61 30.03
N ILE A 260 12.75 13.40 31.28
CA ILE A 260 12.64 14.39 32.34
C ILE A 260 14.03 14.57 32.94
N GLN A 261 14.48 15.82 32.99
CA GLN A 261 15.65 16.21 33.73
C GLN A 261 15.19 17.14 34.84
N ALA A 262 15.45 16.78 36.09
CA ALA A 262 15.06 17.56 37.24
C ALA A 262 16.24 17.65 38.18
N THR A 263 16.57 18.88 38.65
CA THR A 263 17.64 19.13 39.59
C THR A 263 17.17 20.01 40.73
N ARG A 264 17.83 19.87 41.86
CA ARG A 264 17.70 20.75 43.02
C ARG A 264 19.06 21.27 43.40
N THR A 265 19.24 22.60 43.48
CA THR A 265 20.45 23.26 44.02
C THR A 265 20.13 23.85 45.39
N TYR A 266 20.90 23.52 46.38
CA TYR A 266 20.71 23.95 47.76
C TYR A 266 22.02 24.22 48.47
N LEU A 267 21.96 25.00 49.56
CA LEU A 267 23.12 25.21 50.43
C LEU A 267 23.24 24.05 51.40
N ASP A 268 24.34 23.31 51.32
CA ASP A 268 24.61 22.21 52.25
C ASP A 268 24.82 22.76 53.70
N PRO A 269 24.04 22.33 54.65
CA PRO A 269 24.04 22.88 56.00
C PRO A 269 25.33 22.58 56.76
N THR A 270 26.13 21.61 56.32
CA THR A 270 27.37 21.22 56.98
C THR A 270 28.58 21.92 56.39
N SER A 271 28.63 21.99 55.07
CA SER A 271 29.79 22.59 54.34
C SER A 271 29.59 24.04 53.96
N TYR A 272 28.37 24.57 54.05
CA TYR A 272 28.00 25.91 53.62
C TYR A 272 28.37 26.18 52.14
N LYS A 273 28.33 25.13 51.31
CA LYS A 273 28.56 25.22 49.89
C LYS A 273 27.33 24.82 49.13
N GLU A 274 27.13 25.41 47.96
CA GLU A 274 26.11 24.99 47.04
C GLU A 274 26.34 23.54 46.57
N LYS A 275 25.31 22.75 46.59
CA LYS A 275 25.24 21.39 46.05
C LYS A 275 24.08 21.28 45.08
N THR A 276 24.31 20.58 43.99
CA THR A 276 23.22 20.21 43.04
C THR A 276 23.06 18.69 43.04
N GLU A 277 21.83 18.25 43.10
CA GLU A 277 21.44 16.85 43.02
C GLU A 277 20.42 16.62 41.91
N ASP A 278 20.50 15.45 41.30
CA ASP A 278 19.53 15.01 40.29
C ASP A 278 18.31 14.39 41.01
N LEU A 279 17.14 14.83 40.59
CA LEU A 279 15.87 14.33 41.15
C LEU A 279 15.24 13.33 40.17
N GLN A 280 14.73 12.22 40.71
CA GLN A 280 14.01 11.22 39.94
C GLN A 280 12.51 11.46 40.01
N ILE A 281 11.90 11.78 38.88
CA ILE A 281 10.45 11.90 38.76
C ILE A 281 9.92 10.62 38.09
N THR A 282 9.12 9.84 38.82
CA THR A 282 8.63 8.52 38.40
C THR A 282 7.13 8.43 38.60
N GLY A 283 6.54 7.26 38.28
CA GLY A 283 5.11 7.00 38.54
C GLY A 283 4.16 7.53 37.44
N TYR A 284 4.69 7.84 36.25
CA TYR A 284 3.88 8.21 35.10
C TYR A 284 3.91 7.12 34.02
N ASN A 285 2.88 7.09 33.17
CA ASN A 285 2.82 6.20 32.02
C ASN A 285 3.19 7.00 30.74
N PRO A 286 4.39 6.80 30.15
CA PRO A 286 4.82 7.54 28.99
C PRO A 286 4.01 7.26 27.71
N THR A 287 3.33 6.10 27.66
CA THR A 287 2.51 5.67 26.50
C THR A 287 1.01 5.85 26.73
N ALA A 288 0.59 6.64 27.72
CA ALA A 288 -0.81 7.01 27.88
C ALA A 288 -1.21 8.09 26.84
N ALA A 289 -2.46 8.09 26.41
CA ALA A 289 -3.01 9.12 25.51
C ALA A 289 -2.80 10.52 26.09
N THR A 290 -3.04 10.66 27.39
CA THR A 290 -2.63 11.83 28.18
C THR A 290 -1.67 11.35 29.26
N THR A 291 -0.39 11.70 29.11
CA THR A 291 0.62 11.40 30.13
C THR A 291 0.56 12.47 31.21
N LEU A 292 0.29 12.06 32.45
CA LEU A 292 0.32 12.93 33.61
C LEU A 292 1.55 12.64 34.48
N ILE A 293 2.38 13.65 34.66
CA ILE A 293 3.58 13.63 35.48
C ILE A 293 3.28 14.50 36.70
N ARG A 294 3.42 13.96 37.92
CA ARG A 294 3.15 14.67 39.18
C ARG A 294 4.30 14.46 40.13
N ASN A 295 4.67 15.53 40.84
CA ASN A 295 5.63 15.44 41.92
C ASN A 295 5.36 16.55 42.99
N THR A 296 5.68 16.24 44.21
CA THR A 296 5.58 17.22 45.31
C THR A 296 7.00 17.52 45.82
N PHE A 297 7.39 18.78 45.76
CA PHE A 297 8.66 19.26 46.25
C PHE A 297 8.47 19.93 47.59
N THR A 298 9.28 19.51 48.56
CA THR A 298 9.11 19.95 49.94
C THR A 298 10.35 20.59 50.52
N GLU A 299 11.53 20.31 50.00
CA GLU A 299 12.79 20.78 50.58
C GLU A 299 13.20 22.15 50.07
N ASP A 300 13.94 22.95 50.89
CA ASP A 300 14.49 24.22 50.45
C ASP A 300 15.51 24.06 49.35
N GLY A 301 15.43 24.91 48.33
CA GLY A 301 16.36 24.88 47.20
C GLY A 301 15.80 25.52 45.95
N ILE A 302 16.64 25.64 44.93
CA ILE A 302 16.31 26.09 43.59
C ILE A 302 16.12 24.84 42.73
N TYR A 303 14.94 24.70 42.17
CA TYR A 303 14.54 23.58 41.33
C TYR A 303 14.56 24.00 39.87
N LYS A 304 15.09 23.11 39.03
CA LYS A 304 14.97 23.21 37.57
C LYS A 304 14.41 21.89 37.04
N ILE A 305 13.36 21.97 36.24
CA ILE A 305 12.70 20.80 35.66
C ILE A 305 12.58 21.07 34.16
N GLN A 306 13.12 20.17 33.35
CA GLN A 306 12.95 20.18 31.92
C GLN A 306 12.26 18.87 31.50
N ILE A 307 11.21 18.98 30.70
CA ILE A 307 10.48 17.83 30.12
C ILE A 307 10.59 17.96 28.61
N ASN A 308 11.05 16.91 27.96
CA ASN A 308 11.04 16.77 26.51
C ASN A 308 10.18 15.59 26.13
N CYS A 309 9.32 15.78 25.14
CA CYS A 309 8.57 14.72 24.49
C CYS A 309 8.86 14.73 23.00
N LYS A 310 9.14 13.55 22.45
CA LYS A 310 9.42 13.35 21.04
C LYS A 310 8.56 12.21 20.50
N ASP A 311 7.90 12.42 19.36
CA ASP A 311 7.16 11.38 18.64
C ASP A 311 8.06 10.54 17.72
N ALA A 312 7.48 9.56 17.03
CA ALA A 312 8.18 8.70 16.08
C ALA A 312 8.48 9.38 14.74
N ALA A 313 7.76 10.45 14.38
CA ALA A 313 8.01 11.24 13.19
C ALA A 313 9.17 12.25 13.37
N GLY A 314 9.63 12.41 14.63
CA GLY A 314 10.71 13.31 15.00
C GLY A 314 10.26 14.70 15.45
N ASN A 315 8.93 14.96 15.53
CA ASN A 315 8.44 16.20 16.10
C ASN A 315 8.62 16.18 17.62
N GLU A 316 8.94 17.33 18.22
CA GLU A 316 9.22 17.42 19.66
C GLU A 316 8.68 18.72 20.28
N ASP A 317 8.39 18.65 21.57
CA ASP A 317 8.15 19.80 22.44
C ASP A 317 9.01 19.68 23.69
N THR A 318 9.49 20.82 24.17
CA THR A 318 10.29 20.91 25.39
C THR A 318 9.77 22.05 26.24
N GLN A 319 9.49 21.77 27.49
CA GLN A 319 9.09 22.77 28.48
C GLN A 319 10.05 22.75 29.67
N GLU A 320 10.39 23.94 30.17
CA GLU A 320 11.24 24.13 31.32
C GLU A 320 10.59 25.05 32.34
N VAL A 321 10.76 24.74 33.62
CA VAL A 321 10.38 25.60 34.74
C VAL A 321 11.47 25.60 35.79
N SER A 322 11.71 26.78 36.37
CA SER A 322 12.59 26.97 37.55
C SER A 322 11.81 27.69 38.65
N PHE A 323 11.96 27.24 39.88
CA PHE A 323 11.33 27.84 41.05
C PHE A 323 12.17 27.64 42.29
N THR A 324 11.90 28.42 43.33
CA THR A 324 12.61 28.35 44.62
C THR A 324 11.66 28.05 45.74
N ILE A 325 12.00 27.10 46.58
CA ILE A 325 11.37 26.87 47.89
C ILE A 325 12.36 27.34 48.96
N ASP A 326 11.96 28.27 49.80
CA ASP A 326 12.73 28.74 50.93
C ASP A 326 11.81 28.88 52.16
N LYS A 327 11.87 27.91 53.06
CA LYS A 327 11.12 27.87 54.33
C LYS A 327 11.92 28.36 55.47
N THR A 328 13.25 28.55 55.25
CA THR A 328 14.18 28.91 56.31
C THR A 328 14.01 30.38 56.66
N LYS A 329 13.60 30.65 57.89
CA LYS A 329 13.52 32.03 58.38
C LYS A 329 14.92 32.57 58.57
N PRO A 330 15.16 33.84 58.20
CA PRO A 330 16.43 34.47 58.50
C PRO A 330 16.70 34.47 60.01
N VAL A 331 17.85 33.96 60.39
CA VAL A 331 18.30 33.99 61.82
C VAL A 331 19.16 35.22 61.98
N ILE A 332 18.66 36.14 62.80
CA ILE A 332 19.47 37.25 63.26
C ILE A 332 20.25 36.76 64.48
N ASP A 333 21.52 36.45 64.35
CA ASP A 333 22.42 36.21 65.46
C ASP A 333 23.00 37.57 65.97
N PRO A 334 22.41 38.12 67.02
CA PRO A 334 23.00 39.32 67.57
C PRO A 334 24.31 38.92 68.24
N LYS A 335 25.45 39.05 67.52
CA LYS A 335 26.76 39.08 68.20
C LYS A 335 26.67 40.19 69.21
N VAL A 336 26.59 39.81 70.48
CA VAL A 336 26.73 40.74 71.58
C VAL A 336 28.07 41.42 71.45
N MET A 337 28.06 42.63 70.96
CA MET A 337 29.23 43.48 71.05
C MET A 337 29.40 43.83 72.53
N SER A 338 30.27 43.07 73.22
CA SER A 338 30.63 43.38 74.56
C SER A 338 31.29 44.74 74.59
N ALA A 339 30.68 45.59 75.38
CA ALA A 339 31.22 46.83 75.94
C ALA A 339 31.64 47.91 74.90
N TYR A 340 30.64 48.65 74.47
CA TYR A 340 30.82 50.05 74.13
C TYR A 340 29.90 50.87 75.05
N GLU A 341 30.51 51.59 76.01
CA GLU A 341 29.78 52.62 76.80
C GLU A 341 29.56 53.82 75.88
N GLY A 342 28.49 53.83 75.16
CA GLY A 342 28.06 54.91 74.29
C GLY A 342 26.59 54.72 73.91
N THR A 343 25.77 55.77 73.91
CA THR A 343 24.36 55.74 73.52
C THR A 343 24.27 55.53 72.06
N LEU A 344 23.82 54.29 71.60
CA LEU A 344 23.45 53.97 70.26
C LEU A 344 22.17 54.67 69.90
N THR A 345 22.13 55.60 68.95
CA THR A 345 20.98 56.37 68.57
C THR A 345 20.27 55.86 67.29
N SER A 346 20.91 54.98 66.49
CA SER A 346 20.23 54.29 65.35
C SER A 346 21.03 53.06 64.90
N PHE A 347 20.29 52.01 64.45
CA PHE A 347 20.87 50.92 63.67
C PHE A 347 20.36 51.08 62.24
N ALA A 348 21.26 51.06 61.26
CA ALA A 348 20.94 50.87 59.87
C ALA A 348 21.22 49.41 59.52
N TRP A 349 20.26 48.76 58.90
CA TRP A 349 20.37 47.43 58.32
C TRP A 349 20.55 47.59 56.85
N ASP A 350 21.68 47.15 56.30
CA ASP A 350 21.83 46.92 54.87
C ASP A 350 21.35 45.49 54.57
N TYR A 351 20.39 45.38 53.62
CA TYR A 351 20.01 44.12 53.01
C TYR A 351 20.70 44.11 51.64
N ASP A 352 21.66 43.23 51.45
CA ASP A 352 22.10 42.78 50.15
C ASP A 352 21.27 41.59 49.65
#